data_6ce6c223495e2c6fe8e23d06b518ef53
#
_entry.id   6ce6c223495e2c6fe8e23d06b518ef53
#
_cell.length_a   1.000
_cell.length_b   1.000
_cell.length_c   1.000
_cell.angle_alpha   90.00
_cell.angle_beta   90.00
_cell.angle_gamma   90.00
#
_symmetry.space_group_name_H-M   'P 1'
#
loop_
_entity.id
_entity.type
_entity.pdbx_description
1 polymer ?
#
loop_
_entity_poly.entity_id
_entity_poly.type
_entity_poly.pdbx_seq_one_letter_code
_entity_poly.pdbx_strand_id
1 'polypeptide(L)'
;KHVESQRLQQRVMNDLLMLRESGRCQGIENYSRHLAGRKEGEAPDTLLSYMKFAAGEAVNNEEGEQSGDWLLIVDESHVTVPQLRAMYHGDRARKERLIQHGFRLPSALDNRPLREDEFWKEISQAVFVSATPSDQNVEWANERVVDMVIRTTHVIDPKVHVRPKGGQLEDLLR
;
A
#
# COMPACT_ATOMS: atom_id res chain seq x y z
N LYS A 1 22.96 -2.65 22.68
CA LYS A 1 22.54 -1.22 22.74
C LYS A 1 23.66 -0.25 22.33
N HIS A 2 24.91 -0.47 22.71
CA HIS A 2 26.04 0.44 22.32
C HIS A 2 26.35 0.33 20.83
N VAL A 3 26.41 -0.87 20.29
CA VAL A 3 26.66 -1.15 18.86
C VAL A 3 25.53 -0.60 17.98
N GLU A 4 24.28 -0.77 18.39
CA GLU A 4 23.11 -0.25 17.69
C GLU A 4 23.13 1.28 17.64
N SER A 5 23.48 1.92 18.75
CA SER A 5 23.60 3.38 18.85
C SER A 5 24.69 3.92 17.92
N GLN A 6 25.87 3.30 17.91
CA GLN A 6 26.97 3.69 17.01
C GLN A 6 26.58 3.51 15.55
N ARG A 7 25.95 2.39 15.19
CA ARG A 7 25.45 2.13 13.82
C ARG A 7 24.46 3.19 13.37
N LEU A 8 23.51 3.52 14.24
CA LEU A 8 22.51 4.54 13.94
C LEU A 8 23.14 5.92 13.75
N GLN A 9 24.06 6.31 14.64
CA GLN A 9 24.79 7.58 14.55
C GLN A 9 25.57 7.69 13.24
N GLN A 10 26.33 6.67 12.88
CA GLN A 10 27.11 6.65 11.63
C GLN A 10 26.19 6.74 10.41
N ARG A 11 25.07 6.03 10.42
CA ARG A 11 24.09 6.09 9.34
C ARG A 11 23.50 7.49 9.19
N VAL A 12 23.06 8.11 10.29
CA VAL A 12 22.49 9.47 10.26
C VAL A 12 23.51 10.47 9.73
N MET A 13 24.76 10.39 10.15
CA MET A 13 25.83 11.26 9.65
C MET A 13 26.03 11.11 8.14
N ASN A 14 26.05 9.89 7.62
CA ASN A 14 26.18 9.63 6.19
C ASN A 14 24.95 10.13 5.42
N ASP A 15 23.73 9.89 5.92
CA ASP A 15 22.50 10.36 5.29
C ASP A 15 22.48 11.90 5.20
N LEU A 16 22.88 12.60 6.29
CA LEU A 16 22.96 14.06 6.32
C LEU A 16 24.02 14.61 5.35
N LEU A 17 25.15 13.94 5.22
CA LEU A 17 26.19 14.30 4.26
C LEU A 17 25.64 14.18 2.83
N MET A 18 25.04 13.05 2.50
CA MET A 18 24.42 12.84 1.18
C MET A 18 23.34 13.86 0.86
N LEU A 19 22.48 14.20 1.83
CA LEU A 19 21.46 15.22 1.66
C LEU A 19 22.06 16.61 1.35
N ARG A 20 23.18 16.97 2.01
CA ARG A 20 23.87 18.23 1.77
C ARG A 20 24.56 18.27 0.42
N GLU A 21 25.20 17.20 0.00
CA GLU A 21 25.98 17.14 -1.24
C GLU A 21 25.14 16.94 -2.49
N SER A 22 24.12 16.10 -2.41
CA SER A 22 23.34 15.67 -3.59
C SER A 22 21.82 15.91 -3.51
N GLY A 23 21.32 16.34 -2.38
CA GLY A 23 19.88 16.46 -2.12
C GLY A 23 19.16 15.10 -2.01
N ARG A 24 19.89 14.00 -1.93
CA ARG A 24 19.35 12.63 -1.92
C ARG A 24 19.96 11.81 -0.79
N CYS A 25 19.17 10.88 -0.22
CA CYS A 25 19.71 9.84 0.64
C CYS A 25 18.85 8.57 0.55
N GLN A 26 19.47 7.42 0.76
CA GLN A 26 18.78 6.13 0.77
C GLN A 26 17.86 5.95 1.98
N GLY A 27 18.15 6.69 3.07
CA GLY A 27 17.41 6.65 4.32
C GLY A 27 16.27 7.67 4.40
N ILE A 28 15.75 8.20 3.30
CA ILE A 28 14.75 9.28 3.28
C ILE A 28 13.51 8.98 4.13
N GLU A 29 13.13 7.71 4.29
CA GLU A 29 12.01 7.30 5.14
C GLU A 29 12.18 7.71 6.61
N ASN A 30 13.44 7.89 7.09
CA ASN A 30 13.73 8.38 8.43
C ASN A 30 13.39 9.87 8.60
N TYR A 31 13.39 10.63 7.52
CA TYR A 31 13.32 12.09 7.52
C TYR A 31 12.04 12.64 6.88
N SER A 32 11.30 11.84 6.13
CA SER A 32 10.14 12.27 5.33
C SER A 32 9.11 13.02 6.15
N ARG A 33 8.81 12.57 7.38
CA ARG A 33 7.92 13.26 8.30
C ARG A 33 8.38 14.69 8.60
N HIS A 34 9.66 14.84 8.92
CA HIS A 34 10.26 16.13 9.28
C HIS A 34 10.33 17.07 8.08
N LEU A 35 10.69 16.56 6.90
CA LEU A 35 10.76 17.32 5.67
C LEU A 35 9.37 17.83 5.23
N ALA A 36 8.34 17.03 5.44
CA ALA A 36 6.96 17.41 5.13
C ALA A 36 6.26 18.21 6.24
N GLY A 37 6.92 18.46 7.38
CA GLY A 37 6.33 19.20 8.51
C GLY A 37 5.19 18.47 9.22
N ARG A 38 5.06 17.14 9.03
CA ARG A 38 3.97 16.33 9.60
C ARG A 38 4.21 16.01 11.08
N LYS A 39 3.11 15.83 11.81
CA LYS A 39 3.12 15.39 13.21
C LYS A 39 3.44 13.88 13.30
N GLU A 40 3.82 13.43 14.49
CA GLU A 40 4.02 12.02 14.76
C GLU A 40 2.71 11.24 14.62
N GLY A 41 2.76 10.10 13.91
CA GLY A 41 1.61 9.26 13.63
C GLY A 41 0.73 9.72 12.47
N GLU A 42 0.94 10.93 11.95
CA GLU A 42 0.20 11.47 10.81
C GLU A 42 0.49 10.65 9.54
N ALA A 43 -0.57 10.37 8.76
CA ALA A 43 -0.44 9.62 7.52
C ALA A 43 0.38 10.40 6.48
N PRO A 44 1.22 9.73 5.68
CA PRO A 44 1.92 10.39 4.59
C PRO A 44 1.00 10.66 3.41
N ASP A 45 1.37 11.62 2.58
CA ASP A 45 0.75 11.80 1.28
C ASP A 45 0.92 10.56 0.41
N THR A 46 -0.09 10.25 -0.36
CA THR A 46 -0.16 9.09 -1.24
C THR A 46 -0.64 9.49 -2.63
N LEU A 47 -0.72 8.53 -3.56
CA LEU A 47 -1.34 8.79 -4.87
C LEU A 47 -2.79 9.26 -4.75
N LEU A 48 -3.51 8.85 -3.69
CA LEU A 48 -4.87 9.33 -3.43
C LEU A 48 -4.90 10.83 -3.15
N SER A 49 -3.89 11.35 -2.44
CA SER A 49 -3.74 12.80 -2.20
C SER A 49 -3.60 13.58 -3.52
N TYR A 50 -2.87 13.03 -4.50
CA TYR A 50 -2.78 13.65 -5.84
C TYR A 50 -4.11 13.59 -6.60
N MET A 51 -4.84 12.47 -6.51
CA MET A 51 -6.16 12.36 -7.16
C MET A 51 -7.15 13.36 -6.59
N LYS A 52 -7.19 13.52 -5.27
CA LYS A 52 -8.00 14.54 -4.60
C LYS A 52 -7.62 15.96 -5.04
N PHE A 53 -6.34 16.26 -5.03
CA PHE A 53 -5.86 17.57 -5.47
C PHE A 53 -6.24 17.84 -6.93
N ALA A 54 -6.09 16.88 -7.83
CA ALA A 54 -6.46 16.99 -9.23
C ALA A 54 -7.98 17.17 -9.43
N ALA A 55 -8.79 16.57 -8.55
CA ALA A 55 -10.24 16.72 -8.55
C ALA A 55 -10.72 18.06 -7.96
N GLY A 56 -9.81 18.93 -7.51
CA GLY A 56 -10.14 20.25 -6.97
C GLY A 56 -10.51 20.23 -5.47
N GLU A 57 -10.28 19.12 -4.78
CA GLU A 57 -10.47 19.04 -3.33
C GLU A 57 -9.30 19.76 -2.64
N ALA A 58 -9.60 20.71 -1.76
CA ALA A 58 -8.58 21.29 -0.89
C ALA A 58 -8.08 20.23 0.09
N VAL A 59 -6.77 20.06 0.17
CA VAL A 59 -6.09 19.06 1.03
C VAL A 59 -6.35 19.27 2.53
N ASN A 60 -7.05 20.32 2.93
CA ASN A 60 -7.24 20.75 4.32
C ASN A 60 -8.69 21.13 4.69
N ASN A 61 -9.69 20.37 4.29
CA ASN A 61 -11.03 20.61 4.82
C ASN A 61 -11.25 19.75 6.06
N GLU A 62 -11.22 20.41 7.25
CA GLU A 62 -11.61 19.83 8.53
C GLU A 62 -13.12 19.48 8.60
N GLU A 63 -13.89 19.89 7.62
CA GLU A 63 -15.32 19.61 7.48
C GLU A 63 -15.50 18.54 6.40
N GLY A 64 -15.89 17.35 6.83
CA GLY A 64 -16.07 16.11 6.07
C GLY A 64 -16.92 16.17 4.79
N GLU A 65 -16.70 17.15 3.92
CA GLU A 65 -17.33 17.28 2.62
C GLU A 65 -16.50 16.61 1.52
N GLN A 66 -17.11 15.66 1.04
CA GLN A 66 -17.06 14.83 -0.15
C GLN A 66 -16.03 15.18 -1.22
N SER A 67 -15.24 14.22 -1.39
CA SER A 67 -14.66 13.59 -2.57
C SER A 67 -15.00 14.24 -3.91
N GLY A 68 -13.94 14.61 -4.60
CA GLY A 68 -14.00 15.02 -6.00
C GLY A 68 -14.52 13.93 -6.93
N ASP A 69 -14.77 14.30 -8.16
CA ASP A 69 -15.29 13.43 -9.23
C ASP A 69 -14.25 12.43 -9.74
N TRP A 70 -13.78 11.53 -8.87
CA TRP A 70 -12.90 10.44 -9.26
C TRP A 70 -13.42 9.09 -8.76
N LEU A 71 -13.12 8.06 -9.51
CA LEU A 71 -13.57 6.71 -9.28
C LEU A 71 -12.38 5.78 -9.05
N LEU A 72 -12.40 5.04 -7.95
CA LEU A 72 -11.44 3.96 -7.69
C LEU A 72 -11.96 2.66 -8.34
N ILE A 73 -11.16 2.05 -9.20
CA ILE A 73 -11.43 0.71 -9.72
C ILE A 73 -10.43 -0.25 -9.06
N VAL A 74 -10.94 -1.22 -8.33
CA VAL A 74 -10.15 -2.24 -7.63
C VAL A 74 -10.25 -3.55 -8.41
N ASP A 75 -9.22 -3.81 -9.20
CA ASP A 75 -9.12 -5.07 -9.93
C ASP A 75 -8.65 -6.20 -9.02
N GLU A 76 -9.09 -7.43 -9.32
CA GLU A 76 -8.85 -8.62 -8.50
C GLU A 76 -9.13 -8.35 -7.02
N SER A 77 -10.26 -7.76 -6.74
CA SER A 77 -10.61 -7.20 -5.42
C SER A 77 -10.54 -8.24 -4.28
N HIS A 78 -10.81 -9.51 -4.58
CA HIS A 78 -10.70 -10.62 -3.62
C HIS A 78 -9.27 -10.84 -3.10
N VAL A 79 -8.24 -10.38 -3.85
CA VAL A 79 -6.83 -10.42 -3.45
C VAL A 79 -6.35 -9.04 -3.01
N THR A 80 -6.71 -8.00 -3.75
CA THR A 80 -6.23 -6.63 -3.53
C THR A 80 -6.68 -6.06 -2.19
N VAL A 81 -7.95 -6.25 -1.81
CA VAL A 81 -8.47 -5.73 -0.54
C VAL A 81 -7.76 -6.34 0.69
N PRO A 82 -7.59 -7.67 0.79
CA PRO A 82 -6.79 -8.25 1.86
C PRO A 82 -5.33 -7.77 1.90
N GLN A 83 -4.71 -7.53 0.74
CA GLN A 83 -3.35 -7.00 0.67
C GLN A 83 -3.27 -5.56 1.21
N LEU A 84 -4.20 -4.68 0.85
CA LEU A 84 -4.29 -3.33 1.39
C LEU A 84 -4.36 -3.35 2.92
N ARG A 85 -5.17 -4.22 3.48
CA ARG A 85 -5.30 -4.43 4.94
C ARG A 85 -3.99 -4.88 5.58
N ALA A 86 -3.26 -5.79 4.94
CA ALA A 86 -2.04 -6.38 5.46
C ALA A 86 -0.81 -5.43 5.37
N MET A 87 -0.79 -4.50 4.41
CA MET A 87 0.38 -3.67 4.11
C MET A 87 0.88 -2.87 5.32
N TYR A 88 -0.01 -2.22 6.05
CA TYR A 88 0.34 -1.42 7.22
C TYR A 88 1.04 -2.26 8.30
N HIS A 89 0.47 -3.39 8.66
CA HIS A 89 0.99 -4.26 9.71
C HIS A 89 2.33 -4.88 9.32
N GLY A 90 2.48 -5.29 8.06
CA GLY A 90 3.73 -5.85 7.54
C GLY A 90 4.87 -4.82 7.54
N ASP A 91 4.62 -3.61 7.06
CA ASP A 91 5.60 -2.52 7.06
C ASP A 91 5.99 -2.12 8.48
N ARG A 92 5.02 -1.96 9.36
CA ARG A 92 5.24 -1.62 10.76
C ARG A 92 6.12 -2.66 11.47
N ALA A 93 5.77 -3.93 11.38
CA ALA A 93 6.55 -5.00 12.02
C ALA A 93 7.99 -5.06 11.51
N ARG A 94 8.21 -4.84 10.20
CA ARG A 94 9.54 -4.74 9.60
C ARG A 94 10.34 -3.56 10.18
N LYS A 95 9.74 -2.38 10.22
CA LYS A 95 10.40 -1.15 10.70
C LYS A 95 10.69 -1.18 12.19
N GLU A 96 9.80 -1.70 13.01
CA GLU A 96 10.04 -1.88 14.44
C GLU A 96 11.30 -2.72 14.70
N ARG A 97 11.50 -3.81 13.97
CA ARG A 97 12.72 -4.61 14.04
C ARG A 97 13.96 -3.82 13.61
N LEU A 98 13.86 -3.06 12.52
CA LEU A 98 14.98 -2.23 12.04
C LEU A 98 15.36 -1.14 13.04
N ILE A 99 14.39 -0.51 13.70
CA ILE A 99 14.62 0.49 14.75
C ILE A 99 15.28 -0.18 15.96
N GLN A 100 14.76 -1.32 16.40
CA GLN A 100 15.30 -2.06 17.54
C GLN A 100 16.79 -2.41 17.36
N HIS A 101 17.22 -2.68 16.13
CA HIS A 101 18.59 -3.02 15.79
C HIS A 101 19.45 -1.83 15.29
N GLY A 102 18.96 -0.61 15.39
CA GLY A 102 19.69 0.62 15.04
C GLY A 102 19.88 0.82 13.52
N PHE A 103 18.98 0.28 12.69
CA PHE A 103 19.02 0.48 11.25
C PHE A 103 18.08 1.59 10.77
N ARG A 104 17.15 2.04 11.61
CA ARG A 104 16.20 3.11 11.31
C ARG A 104 15.98 3.98 12.54
N LEU A 105 15.61 5.24 12.30
CA LEU A 105 15.08 6.14 13.33
C LEU A 105 13.60 5.80 13.63
N PRO A 106 13.11 6.12 14.84
CA PRO A 106 11.69 5.95 15.17
C PRO A 106 10.73 6.65 14.17
N SER A 107 11.13 7.80 13.65
CA SER A 107 10.37 8.56 12.65
C SER A 107 10.13 7.83 11.32
N ALA A 108 10.87 6.76 11.04
CA ALA A 108 10.62 5.91 9.88
C ALA A 108 9.25 5.22 9.93
N LEU A 109 8.67 5.06 11.14
CA LEU A 109 7.32 4.51 11.31
C LEU A 109 6.23 5.40 10.69
N ASP A 110 6.49 6.70 10.52
CA ASP A 110 5.52 7.64 9.96
C ASP A 110 5.57 7.71 8.42
N ASN A 111 6.59 7.12 7.80
CA ASN A 111 6.62 6.90 6.35
C ASN A 111 6.07 5.50 6.04
N ARG A 112 4.78 5.35 6.05
CA ARG A 112 4.06 4.09 6.10
C ARG A 112 2.91 4.03 5.10
N PRO A 113 2.44 2.84 4.71
CA PRO A 113 1.15 2.70 4.06
C PRO A 113 0.03 3.27 4.93
N LEU A 114 -1.05 3.71 4.31
CA LEU A 114 -2.28 4.04 5.02
C LEU A 114 -2.80 2.81 5.76
N ARG A 115 -3.44 3.03 6.91
CA ARG A 115 -4.26 2.01 7.54
C ARG A 115 -5.51 1.79 6.70
N GLU A 116 -6.16 0.65 6.87
CA GLU A 116 -7.38 0.33 6.12
C GLU A 116 -8.47 1.39 6.30
N ASP A 117 -8.67 1.86 7.54
CA ASP A 117 -9.64 2.90 7.84
C ASP A 117 -9.28 4.27 7.24
N GLU A 118 -7.99 4.61 7.21
CA GLU A 118 -7.50 5.82 6.55
C GLU A 118 -7.70 5.72 5.03
N PHE A 119 -7.38 4.57 4.43
CA PHE A 119 -7.53 4.35 2.99
C PHE A 119 -8.99 4.53 2.54
N TRP A 120 -9.93 3.85 3.22
CA TRP A 120 -11.35 3.91 2.81
C TRP A 120 -12.01 5.26 3.06
N LYS A 121 -11.49 6.07 4.01
CA LYS A 121 -11.94 7.46 4.19
C LYS A 121 -11.60 8.37 3.01
N GLU A 122 -10.51 8.02 2.28
CA GLU A 122 -10.10 8.77 1.11
C GLU A 122 -10.96 8.48 -0.13
N ILE A 123 -11.78 7.42 -0.10
CA ILE A 123 -12.51 6.88 -1.26
C ILE A 123 -14.00 7.20 -1.12
N SER A 124 -14.52 7.98 -2.06
CA SER A 124 -15.97 8.28 -2.12
C SER A 124 -16.77 7.25 -2.90
N GLN A 125 -16.18 6.75 -3.99
CA GLN A 125 -16.83 5.77 -4.84
C GLN A 125 -15.80 4.78 -5.39
N ALA A 126 -16.18 3.51 -5.39
CA ALA A 126 -15.33 2.43 -5.88
C ALA A 126 -16.12 1.40 -6.68
N VAL A 127 -15.45 0.79 -7.66
CA VAL A 127 -15.91 -0.40 -8.36
C VAL A 127 -14.97 -1.54 -8.07
N PHE A 128 -15.50 -2.64 -7.56
CA PHE A 128 -14.75 -3.87 -7.32
C PHE A 128 -14.91 -4.81 -8.51
N VAL A 129 -13.82 -5.24 -9.09
CA VAL A 129 -13.79 -6.18 -10.21
C VAL A 129 -13.14 -7.47 -9.73
N SER A 130 -13.80 -8.61 -9.96
CA SER A 130 -13.27 -9.93 -9.58
C SER A 130 -14.03 -11.05 -10.29
N ALA A 131 -13.31 -12.11 -10.66
CA ALA A 131 -13.94 -13.35 -11.09
C ALA A 131 -14.52 -14.16 -9.92
N THR A 132 -14.01 -13.94 -8.71
CA THR A 132 -14.41 -14.64 -7.47
C THR A 132 -14.53 -13.62 -6.35
N PRO A 133 -15.53 -12.73 -6.37
CA PRO A 133 -15.67 -11.69 -5.35
C PRO A 133 -15.83 -12.31 -3.96
N SER A 134 -15.24 -11.67 -2.95
CA SER A 134 -15.42 -12.07 -1.56
C SER A 134 -16.79 -11.62 -1.05
N ASP A 135 -17.31 -12.31 -0.03
CA ASP A 135 -18.56 -11.93 0.63
C ASP A 135 -18.55 -10.48 1.09
N GLN A 136 -17.41 -9.99 1.59
CA GLN A 136 -17.22 -8.60 2.00
C GLN A 136 -17.37 -7.62 0.83
N ASN A 137 -16.86 -7.96 -0.37
CA ASN A 137 -17.01 -7.09 -1.55
C ASN A 137 -18.48 -7.00 -1.98
N VAL A 138 -19.20 -8.12 -1.92
CA VAL A 138 -20.63 -8.19 -2.23
C VAL A 138 -21.45 -7.38 -1.22
N GLU A 139 -21.14 -7.52 0.08
CA GLU A 139 -21.78 -6.74 1.14
C GLU A 139 -21.55 -5.22 0.95
N TRP A 140 -20.34 -4.80 0.63
CA TRP A 140 -20.05 -3.38 0.37
C TRP A 140 -20.74 -2.84 -0.88
N ALA A 141 -20.96 -3.70 -1.88
CA ALA A 141 -21.70 -3.33 -3.08
C ALA A 141 -23.18 -3.07 -2.81
N ASN A 142 -23.71 -3.52 -1.67
CA ASN A 142 -25.10 -3.31 -1.26
C ASN A 142 -26.09 -3.63 -2.41
N GLU A 143 -26.07 -4.88 -2.87
CA GLU A 143 -26.89 -5.43 -3.98
C GLU A 143 -26.57 -4.86 -5.39
N ARG A 144 -25.65 -3.90 -5.50
CA ARG A 144 -25.21 -3.36 -6.81
C ARG A 144 -24.14 -4.26 -7.43
N VAL A 145 -24.54 -5.48 -7.77
CA VAL A 145 -23.65 -6.48 -8.38
C VAL A 145 -24.05 -6.70 -9.83
N VAL A 146 -23.06 -6.71 -10.72
CA VAL A 146 -23.26 -6.98 -12.16
C VAL A 146 -22.41 -8.18 -12.55
N ASP A 147 -23.06 -9.24 -13.02
CA ASP A 147 -22.41 -10.43 -13.53
C ASP A 147 -22.09 -10.30 -15.03
N MET A 148 -20.81 -10.39 -15.37
CA MET A 148 -20.35 -10.45 -16.76
C MET A 148 -20.15 -11.90 -17.19
N VAL A 149 -21.22 -12.55 -17.62
CA VAL A 149 -21.22 -13.99 -17.96
C VAL A 149 -20.69 -14.26 -19.36
N ILE A 150 -20.85 -13.30 -20.28
CA ILE A 150 -20.49 -13.48 -21.70
C ILE A 150 -19.02 -13.06 -21.92
N ARG A 151 -18.20 -14.02 -22.34
CA ARG A 151 -16.83 -13.76 -22.76
C ARG A 151 -16.78 -13.34 -24.22
N THR A 152 -16.70 -12.05 -24.49
CA THR A 152 -16.72 -11.48 -25.85
C THR A 152 -15.45 -11.75 -26.64
N THR A 153 -14.36 -12.07 -25.97
CA THR A 153 -13.03 -12.31 -26.60
C THR A 153 -12.90 -13.67 -27.28
N HIS A 154 -13.84 -14.58 -27.10
CA HIS A 154 -13.82 -15.96 -27.61
C HIS A 154 -12.58 -16.77 -27.20
N VAL A 155 -11.84 -16.31 -26.17
CA VAL A 155 -10.68 -17.05 -25.65
C VAL A 155 -11.20 -18.29 -24.92
N ILE A 156 -10.79 -19.46 -25.40
CA ILE A 156 -11.13 -20.77 -24.82
C ILE A 156 -10.31 -20.96 -23.54
N ASP A 157 -10.93 -21.54 -22.52
CA ASP A 157 -10.23 -21.90 -21.29
C ASP A 157 -9.10 -22.90 -21.56
N PRO A 158 -7.97 -22.79 -20.85
CA PRO A 158 -6.87 -23.69 -21.03
C PRO A 158 -7.24 -25.14 -20.70
N LYS A 159 -6.70 -26.07 -21.42
CA LYS A 159 -6.88 -27.49 -21.12
C LYS A 159 -6.15 -27.83 -19.82
N VAL A 160 -6.92 -28.28 -18.82
CA VAL A 160 -6.38 -28.63 -17.51
C VAL A 160 -6.05 -30.11 -17.42
N HIS A 161 -4.82 -30.42 -17.02
CA HIS A 161 -4.37 -31.78 -16.75
C HIS A 161 -4.01 -31.91 -15.26
N VAL A 162 -4.78 -32.71 -14.53
CA VAL A 162 -4.50 -33.02 -13.14
C VAL A 162 -3.53 -34.19 -13.06
N ARG A 163 -2.39 -34.01 -12.38
CA ARG A 163 -1.35 -35.02 -12.23
C ARG A 163 -0.96 -35.22 -10.75
N PRO A 164 -0.40 -36.37 -10.38
CA PRO A 164 0.09 -36.62 -9.03
C PRO A 164 1.19 -35.62 -8.64
N LYS A 165 1.24 -35.26 -7.34
CA LYS A 165 2.28 -34.34 -6.81
C LYS A 165 3.69 -34.95 -6.84
N GLY A 166 3.82 -36.29 -6.79
CA GLY A 166 5.12 -36.96 -6.89
C GLY A 166 5.74 -36.80 -8.29
N GLY A 167 7.00 -36.34 -8.34
CA GLY A 167 7.69 -36.10 -9.61
C GLY A 167 7.28 -34.82 -10.35
N GLN A 168 6.65 -33.87 -9.69
CA GLN A 168 6.12 -32.63 -10.31
C GLN A 168 7.17 -31.80 -11.05
N LEU A 169 8.44 -31.81 -10.61
CA LEU A 169 9.52 -31.06 -11.30
C LEU A 169 9.90 -31.71 -12.60
N GLU A 170 9.98 -33.04 -12.64
CA GLU A 170 10.29 -33.79 -13.85
C GLU A 170 9.16 -33.69 -14.88
N ASP A 171 7.91 -33.66 -14.38
CA ASP A 171 6.74 -33.52 -15.23
C ASP A 171 6.60 -32.10 -15.82
N LEU A 172 7.01 -31.06 -15.06
CA LEU A 172 7.02 -29.68 -15.54
C LEU A 172 8.07 -29.43 -16.61
N LEU A 173 9.18 -30.18 -16.60
CA LEU A 173 10.28 -30.02 -17.54
C LEU A 173 10.09 -30.82 -18.87
N ARG A 174 9.03 -31.59 -19.00
CA ARG A 174 8.63 -32.31 -20.21
C ARG A 174 7.67 -31.49 -21.07
#